data_a378b99c67eb1c4544a8826c12378dbc
#
_entry.id   a378b99c67eb1c4544a8826c12378dbc
#
_cell.length_a   1.000
_cell.length_b   1.000
_cell.length_c   1.000
_cell.angle_alpha   90.00
_cell.angle_beta   90.00
_cell.angle_gamma   90.00
#
_symmetry.space_group_name_H-M   'P 1'
#
loop_
_entity.id
_entity.type
_entity.pdbx_description
1 polymer ?
#
loop_
_entity_poly.entity_id
_entity_poly.type
_entity_poly.pdbx_seq_one_letter_code
_entity_poly.pdbx_strand_id
1 'polypeptide(L)'
;MLPLGDVIRHHGLSCHFYADDTQLYLSAQPTAGNIQQQVSVLETCCYDIKCWMTTNFLKLNDDKTDLLIIGSHASLSKIPTAVVNIGNHNTTAASEVKSLSVIFDNKMNMQSHIKNVSRTAMYHLYNISKIKRYLGQLATEQIIHALVTSRMGYSNSVLVGQSTSALAPLQRVQNAAARLLTNGRKFDHITPALMQLHWLPVKHRVIFKVCLLIFKCLHESAPSYLSDLLDVRIPGRFTRSALDSSIGFSVPKLGCLLLVRGCFLWLVPVCGTSLEFVLESVEM
;
A
#
# COMPACT_ATOMS: atom_id res chain seq x y z
N MET A 1 12.12 -18.54 -7.69
CA MET A 1 11.61 -17.98 -6.39
C MET A 1 10.79 -18.97 -5.58
N LEU A 2 10.06 -19.94 -6.18
CA LEU A 2 9.29 -20.93 -5.40
C LEU A 2 10.11 -21.64 -4.30
N PRO A 3 11.33 -22.14 -4.56
CA PRO A 3 12.14 -22.80 -3.53
C PRO A 3 12.52 -21.87 -2.36
N LEU A 4 12.74 -20.56 -2.60
CA LEU A 4 13.00 -19.58 -1.55
C LEU A 4 11.78 -19.38 -0.65
N GLY A 5 10.58 -19.43 -1.23
CA GLY A 5 9.33 -19.36 -0.47
C GLY A 5 9.16 -20.52 0.51
N ASP A 6 9.67 -21.71 0.17
CA ASP A 6 9.61 -22.86 1.07
C ASP A 6 10.57 -22.70 2.26
N VAL A 7 11.78 -22.16 2.02
CA VAL A 7 12.72 -21.80 3.09
C VAL A 7 12.06 -20.83 4.08
N ILE A 8 11.42 -19.78 3.59
CA ILE A 8 10.78 -18.76 4.44
C ILE A 8 9.61 -19.37 5.22
N ARG A 9 8.76 -20.15 4.57
CA ARG A 9 7.60 -20.79 5.23
C ARG A 9 8.01 -21.80 6.30
N HIS A 10 9.18 -22.41 6.17
CA HIS A 10 9.71 -23.33 7.19
C HIS A 10 9.92 -22.63 8.55
N HIS A 11 10.22 -21.33 8.55
CA HIS A 11 10.32 -20.49 9.75
C HIS A 11 8.96 -19.97 10.26
N GLY A 12 7.83 -20.37 9.64
CA GLY A 12 6.50 -19.86 10.00
C GLY A 12 6.25 -18.42 9.56
N LEU A 13 7.08 -17.88 8.66
CA LEU A 13 6.95 -16.54 8.11
C LEU A 13 6.09 -16.56 6.85
N SER A 14 5.36 -15.47 6.64
CA SER A 14 4.69 -15.22 5.37
C SER A 14 5.58 -14.35 4.48
N CYS A 15 5.49 -14.54 3.16
CA CYS A 15 6.28 -13.78 2.21
C CYS A 15 5.51 -13.39 0.96
N HIS A 16 5.91 -12.29 0.36
CA HIS A 16 5.51 -11.90 -0.99
C HIS A 16 6.75 -11.62 -1.83
N PHE A 17 6.67 -12.01 -3.09
CA PHE A 17 7.69 -11.76 -4.10
C PHE A 17 7.14 -10.86 -5.19
N TYR A 18 7.88 -9.86 -5.55
CA TYR A 18 7.61 -9.02 -6.70
C TYR A 18 8.91 -8.83 -7.49
N ALA A 19 9.06 -9.61 -8.55
CA ALA A 19 10.31 -9.76 -9.29
C ALA A 19 11.46 -10.15 -8.35
N ASP A 20 12.41 -9.27 -8.13
CA ASP A 20 13.56 -9.39 -7.24
C ASP A 20 13.25 -8.92 -5.80
N ASP A 21 12.24 -8.10 -5.61
CA ASP A 21 11.84 -7.63 -4.26
C ASP A 21 11.16 -8.75 -3.46
N THR A 22 11.68 -9.03 -2.27
CA THR A 22 11.12 -10.00 -1.31
C THR A 22 10.65 -9.28 -0.05
N GLN A 23 9.41 -9.51 0.34
CA GLN A 23 8.84 -9.00 1.58
C GLN A 23 8.57 -10.16 2.53
N LEU A 24 9.08 -10.05 3.76
CA LEU A 24 8.80 -10.97 4.85
C LEU A 24 7.89 -10.29 5.86
N TYR A 25 6.91 -11.00 6.39
CA TYR A 25 6.04 -10.46 7.41
C TYR A 25 5.59 -11.51 8.41
N LEU A 26 5.46 -11.05 9.63
CA LEU A 26 4.96 -11.81 10.75
C LEU A 26 4.18 -10.92 11.72
N SER A 27 3.31 -11.52 12.49
CA SER A 27 2.57 -10.86 13.56
C SER A 27 3.16 -11.19 14.92
N ALA A 28 3.32 -10.17 15.78
CA ALA A 28 3.81 -10.33 17.13
C ALA A 28 2.89 -9.65 18.16
N GLN A 29 2.84 -10.19 19.37
CA GLN A 29 2.22 -9.49 20.49
C GLN A 29 3.19 -8.42 21.04
N PRO A 30 2.69 -7.24 21.47
CA PRO A 30 3.53 -6.14 21.95
C PRO A 30 4.05 -6.36 23.36
N THR A 31 4.74 -7.49 23.58
CA THR A 31 5.45 -7.83 24.81
C THR A 31 6.91 -8.01 24.48
N ALA A 32 7.81 -7.51 25.35
CA ALA A 32 9.25 -7.53 25.09
C ALA A 32 9.78 -8.94 24.79
N GLY A 33 9.31 -9.95 25.51
CA GLY A 33 9.74 -11.34 25.32
C GLY A 33 9.29 -11.92 23.98
N ASN A 34 8.04 -11.63 23.54
CA ASN A 34 7.54 -12.10 22.24
C ASN A 34 8.26 -11.40 21.08
N ILE A 35 8.53 -10.10 21.20
CA ILE A 35 9.27 -9.35 20.19
C ILE A 35 10.68 -9.90 20.00
N GLN A 36 11.39 -10.16 21.10
CA GLN A 36 12.73 -10.71 21.04
C GLN A 36 12.75 -12.09 20.38
N GLN A 37 11.76 -12.93 20.69
CA GLN A 37 11.60 -14.24 20.05
C GLN A 37 11.35 -14.08 18.53
N GLN A 38 10.48 -13.15 18.12
CA GLN A 38 10.18 -12.94 16.71
C GLN A 38 11.38 -12.34 15.95
N VAL A 39 12.15 -11.47 16.58
CA VAL A 39 13.42 -10.95 16.03
C VAL A 39 14.40 -12.11 15.79
N SER A 40 14.55 -13.03 16.73
CA SER A 40 15.41 -14.20 16.57
C SER A 40 14.96 -15.11 15.41
N VAL A 41 13.64 -15.30 15.23
CA VAL A 41 13.10 -16.05 14.10
C VAL A 41 13.41 -15.36 12.78
N LEU A 42 13.25 -14.02 12.70
CA LEU A 42 13.62 -13.23 11.52
C LEU A 42 15.11 -13.35 11.19
N GLU A 43 16.00 -13.24 12.20
CA GLU A 43 17.45 -13.36 12.02
C GLU A 43 17.84 -14.73 11.46
N THR A 44 17.25 -15.80 12.01
CA THR A 44 17.50 -17.17 11.53
C THR A 44 17.01 -17.34 10.09
N CYS A 45 15.81 -16.85 9.78
CA CYS A 45 15.27 -16.89 8.43
C CYS A 45 16.16 -16.09 7.44
N CYS A 46 16.60 -14.90 7.80
CA CYS A 46 17.51 -14.09 6.97
C CYS A 46 18.85 -14.78 6.70
N TYR A 47 19.37 -15.49 7.69
CA TYR A 47 20.59 -16.31 7.53
C TYR A 47 20.36 -17.43 6.50
N ASP A 48 19.25 -18.17 6.61
CA ASP A 48 18.93 -19.27 5.69
C ASP A 48 18.65 -18.75 4.27
N ILE A 49 17.97 -17.60 4.14
CA ILE A 49 17.80 -16.91 2.84
C ILE A 49 19.16 -16.59 2.23
N LYS A 50 20.09 -16.05 3.01
CA LYS A 50 21.44 -15.70 2.55
C LYS A 50 22.22 -16.93 2.11
N CYS A 51 22.14 -18.03 2.85
CA CYS A 51 22.72 -19.32 2.49
C CYS A 51 22.12 -19.85 1.18
N TRP A 52 20.78 -19.84 1.05
CA TRP A 52 20.10 -20.26 -0.16
C TRP A 52 20.52 -19.41 -1.36
N MET A 53 20.57 -18.09 -1.22
CA MET A 53 21.01 -17.18 -2.29
C MET A 53 22.44 -17.47 -2.73
N THR A 54 23.35 -17.62 -1.77
CA THR A 54 24.76 -17.94 -2.05
C THR A 54 24.90 -19.26 -2.81
N THR A 55 24.14 -20.29 -2.44
CA THR A 55 24.11 -21.59 -3.12
C THR A 55 23.58 -21.46 -4.56
N ASN A 56 22.71 -20.51 -4.83
CA ASN A 56 22.14 -20.24 -6.15
C ASN A 56 22.87 -19.11 -6.91
N PHE A 57 24.08 -18.73 -6.48
CA PHE A 57 24.91 -17.69 -7.08
C PHE A 57 24.24 -16.30 -7.09
N LEU A 58 23.38 -16.04 -6.13
CA LEU A 58 22.72 -14.76 -5.90
C LEU A 58 23.32 -14.07 -4.69
N LYS A 59 23.24 -12.75 -4.64
CA LYS A 59 23.72 -11.93 -3.50
C LYS A 59 22.57 -11.14 -2.89
N LEU A 60 22.36 -11.31 -1.59
CA LEU A 60 21.47 -10.45 -0.82
C LEU A 60 22.05 -9.04 -0.73
N ASN A 61 21.24 -8.02 -0.95
CA ASN A 61 21.65 -6.63 -0.78
C ASN A 61 21.31 -6.18 0.65
N ASP A 62 22.26 -6.40 1.58
CA ASP A 62 22.09 -6.11 3.00
C ASP A 62 21.79 -4.60 3.23
N ASP A 63 22.38 -3.69 2.41
CA ASP A 63 22.24 -2.24 2.55
C ASP A 63 20.85 -1.69 2.15
N LYS A 64 20.10 -2.48 1.39
CA LYS A 64 18.74 -2.14 0.95
C LYS A 64 17.66 -2.89 1.72
N THR A 65 18.04 -3.58 2.79
CA THR A 65 17.10 -4.31 3.64
C THR A 65 16.60 -3.41 4.75
N ASP A 66 15.31 -3.10 4.73
CA ASP A 66 14.66 -2.24 5.72
C ASP A 66 13.73 -3.05 6.62
N LEU A 67 13.73 -2.74 7.92
CA LEU A 67 12.78 -3.27 8.90
C LEU A 67 11.72 -2.23 9.22
N LEU A 68 10.44 -2.56 9.03
CA LEU A 68 9.32 -1.73 9.44
C LEU A 68 8.45 -2.46 10.45
N ILE A 69 8.25 -1.85 11.62
CA ILE A 69 7.32 -2.34 12.64
C ILE A 69 6.04 -1.50 12.56
N ILE A 70 4.92 -2.17 12.29
CA ILE A 70 3.62 -1.53 12.13
C ILE A 70 2.75 -1.84 13.35
N GLY A 71 2.14 -0.81 13.93
CA GLY A 71 1.25 -1.00 15.07
C GLY A 71 0.51 0.26 15.48
N SER A 72 -0.36 0.12 16.49
CA SER A 72 -0.98 1.28 17.14
C SER A 72 0.06 2.09 17.92
N HIS A 73 -0.21 3.36 18.18
CA HIS A 73 0.67 4.19 19.00
C HIS A 73 0.96 3.56 20.37
N ALA A 74 -0.07 2.98 20.99
CA ALA A 74 0.05 2.32 22.29
C ALA A 74 0.87 1.00 22.22
N SER A 75 0.84 0.31 21.09
CA SER A 75 1.66 -0.90 20.87
C SER A 75 3.10 -0.53 20.60
N LEU A 76 3.35 0.45 19.73
CA LEU A 76 4.69 0.91 19.38
C LEU A 76 5.45 1.51 20.58
N SER A 77 4.74 2.19 21.50
CA SER A 77 5.38 2.77 22.71
C SER A 77 5.87 1.72 23.71
N LYS A 78 5.42 0.48 23.62
CA LYS A 78 5.84 -0.62 24.50
C LYS A 78 7.06 -1.38 23.99
N ILE A 79 7.51 -1.07 22.77
CA ILE A 79 8.60 -1.79 22.12
C ILE A 79 9.92 -1.07 22.39
N PRO A 80 10.93 -1.74 22.92
CA PRO A 80 12.30 -1.25 22.86
C PRO A 80 12.73 -1.16 21.39
N THR A 81 13.72 -0.33 21.10
CA THR A 81 14.27 -0.25 19.73
C THR A 81 14.66 -1.65 19.26
N ALA A 82 13.88 -2.21 18.36
CA ALA A 82 14.18 -3.52 17.79
C ALA A 82 15.32 -3.36 16.78
N VAL A 83 16.35 -4.17 16.96
CA VAL A 83 17.49 -4.30 16.05
C VAL A 83 17.47 -5.73 15.54
N VAL A 84 17.53 -5.92 14.25
CA VAL A 84 17.64 -7.24 13.59
C VAL A 84 19.00 -7.32 12.93
N ASN A 85 19.73 -8.38 13.22
CA ASN A 85 21.04 -8.64 12.61
C ASN A 85 20.86 -9.38 11.29
N ILE A 86 21.17 -8.72 10.18
CA ILE A 86 21.11 -9.31 8.84
C ILE A 86 22.52 -9.47 8.32
N GLY A 87 23.06 -10.68 8.48
CA GLY A 87 24.46 -10.94 8.15
C GLY A 87 25.42 -10.12 9.02
N ASN A 88 26.11 -9.15 8.43
CA ASN A 88 27.06 -8.27 9.12
C ASN A 88 26.48 -6.87 9.42
N HIS A 89 25.22 -6.63 9.08
CA HIS A 89 24.57 -5.33 9.26
C HIS A 89 23.51 -5.40 10.36
N ASN A 90 23.52 -4.40 11.24
CA ASN A 90 22.50 -4.22 12.26
C ASN A 90 21.41 -3.28 11.68
N THR A 91 20.30 -3.84 11.29
CA THR A 91 19.15 -3.08 10.77
C THR A 91 18.24 -2.66 11.91
N THR A 92 18.12 -1.36 12.13
CA THR A 92 17.18 -0.80 13.11
C THR A 92 15.82 -0.59 12.48
N ALA A 93 14.76 -0.73 13.28
CA ALA A 93 13.39 -0.45 12.80
C ALA A 93 13.26 1.01 12.30
N ALA A 94 12.94 1.16 11.04
CA ALA A 94 12.71 2.46 10.42
C ALA A 94 11.30 2.98 10.75
N SER A 95 11.15 4.30 10.83
CA SER A 95 9.84 4.94 10.98
C SER A 95 9.02 4.93 9.69
N GLU A 96 9.72 4.93 8.55
CA GLU A 96 9.16 4.93 7.19
C GLU A 96 10.04 4.07 6.28
N VAL A 97 9.40 3.29 5.42
CA VAL A 97 10.06 2.46 4.40
C VAL A 97 9.40 2.68 3.06
N LYS A 98 10.21 2.71 2.01
CA LYS A 98 9.71 2.86 0.64
C LYS A 98 9.69 1.49 -0.04
N SER A 99 8.48 0.96 -0.28
CA SER A 99 8.25 -0.30 -0.99
C SER A 99 7.52 -0.06 -2.28
N LEU A 100 8.01 -0.62 -3.40
CA LEU A 100 7.40 -0.49 -4.73
C LEU A 100 6.92 0.94 -5.02
N SER A 101 7.75 1.93 -4.70
CA SER A 101 7.45 3.37 -4.84
C SER A 101 6.36 3.94 -3.91
N VAL A 102 5.81 3.15 -2.98
CA VAL A 102 4.91 3.59 -1.92
C VAL A 102 5.70 3.76 -0.63
N ILE A 103 5.48 4.86 0.09
CA ILE A 103 6.10 5.11 1.40
C ILE A 103 5.12 4.65 2.47
N PHE A 104 5.52 3.65 3.25
CA PHE A 104 4.78 3.14 4.38
C PHE A 104 5.37 3.71 5.68
N ASP A 105 4.53 4.17 6.57
CA ASP A 105 4.91 4.60 7.91
C ASP A 105 4.45 3.57 8.96
N ASN A 106 5.10 3.54 10.09
CA ASN A 106 4.84 2.61 11.20
C ASN A 106 3.41 2.67 11.76
N LYS A 107 2.65 3.72 11.48
CA LYS A 107 1.23 3.92 11.88
C LYS A 107 0.25 3.74 10.74
N MET A 108 0.73 3.46 9.51
CA MET A 108 -0.07 3.36 8.30
C MET A 108 -0.94 4.59 7.99
N ASN A 109 -0.48 5.78 8.40
CA ASN A 109 -1.17 7.05 8.13
C ASN A 109 -0.98 7.55 6.71
N MET A 110 0.00 7.00 5.97
CA MET A 110 0.30 7.33 4.57
C MET A 110 0.58 8.81 4.29
N GLN A 111 0.81 9.62 5.33
CA GLN A 111 0.98 11.08 5.20
C GLN A 111 2.22 11.44 4.38
N SER A 112 3.34 10.77 4.63
CA SER A 112 4.59 10.96 3.90
C SER A 112 4.44 10.58 2.43
N HIS A 113 3.73 9.49 2.14
CA HIS A 113 3.40 9.07 0.78
C HIS A 113 2.55 10.12 0.06
N ILE A 114 1.43 10.54 0.66
CA ILE A 114 0.54 11.58 0.12
C ILE A 114 1.31 12.87 -0.16
N LYS A 115 2.14 13.31 0.79
CA LYS A 115 2.98 14.51 0.66
C LYS A 115 3.97 14.39 -0.50
N ASN A 116 4.64 13.25 -0.61
CA ASN A 116 5.60 12.98 -1.69
C ASN A 116 4.94 12.98 -3.07
N VAL A 117 3.83 12.24 -3.24
CA VAL A 117 3.08 12.19 -4.51
C VAL A 117 2.56 13.58 -4.88
N SER A 118 1.96 14.30 -3.92
CA SER A 118 1.43 15.65 -4.15
C SER A 118 2.52 16.63 -4.57
N ARG A 119 3.69 16.61 -3.92
CA ARG A 119 4.83 17.48 -4.24
C ARG A 119 5.33 17.22 -5.66
N THR A 120 5.55 15.95 -5.99
CA THR A 120 6.04 15.55 -7.31
C THR A 120 5.04 15.90 -8.42
N ALA A 121 3.76 15.62 -8.19
CA ALA A 121 2.71 15.94 -9.15
C ALA A 121 2.55 17.46 -9.37
N MET A 122 2.64 18.27 -8.31
CA MET A 122 2.63 19.74 -8.42
C MET A 122 3.85 20.27 -9.18
N TYR A 123 5.02 19.70 -8.98
CA TYR A 123 6.21 20.04 -9.75
C TYR A 123 5.99 19.82 -11.26
N HIS A 124 5.43 18.66 -11.64
CA HIS A 124 5.11 18.40 -13.04
C HIS A 124 4.05 19.37 -13.59
N LEU A 125 2.98 19.64 -12.82
CA LEU A 125 1.97 20.63 -13.23
C LEU A 125 2.56 22.01 -13.46
N TYR A 126 3.45 22.46 -12.58
CA TYR A 126 4.14 23.74 -12.74
C TYR A 126 4.95 23.78 -14.04
N ASN A 127 5.70 22.72 -14.36
CA ASN A 127 6.47 22.66 -15.60
C ASN A 127 5.55 22.61 -16.85
N ILE A 128 4.47 21.82 -16.79
CA ILE A 128 3.47 21.76 -17.88
C ILE A 128 2.84 23.14 -18.09
N SER A 129 2.54 23.88 -17.04
CA SER A 129 1.92 25.21 -17.15
C SER A 129 2.78 26.19 -17.92
N LYS A 130 4.11 26.09 -17.84
CA LYS A 130 5.06 26.96 -18.59
C LYS A 130 5.05 26.70 -20.09
N ILE A 131 4.89 25.42 -20.48
CA ILE A 131 4.96 25.00 -21.88
C ILE A 131 3.58 24.88 -22.53
N LYS A 132 2.51 24.94 -21.76
CA LYS A 132 1.12 24.76 -22.24
C LYS A 132 0.79 25.65 -23.46
N ARG A 133 1.29 26.90 -23.47
CA ARG A 133 1.06 27.83 -24.57
C ARG A 133 1.57 27.34 -25.94
N TYR A 134 2.53 26.40 -25.93
CA TYR A 134 3.09 25.80 -27.14
C TYR A 134 2.47 24.44 -27.47
N LEU A 135 1.59 23.95 -26.60
CA LEU A 135 0.95 22.64 -26.73
C LEU A 135 -0.52 22.80 -27.12
N GLY A 136 -1.00 21.95 -27.99
CA GLY A 136 -2.43 21.79 -28.23
C GLY A 136 -3.13 21.20 -27.02
N GLN A 137 -4.48 21.35 -26.97
CA GLN A 137 -5.31 20.88 -25.87
C GLN A 137 -5.09 19.37 -25.59
N LEU A 138 -5.16 18.53 -26.64
CA LEU A 138 -4.99 17.08 -26.55
C LEU A 138 -3.62 16.70 -26.00
N ALA A 139 -2.54 17.32 -26.51
CA ALA A 139 -1.19 17.04 -26.03
C ALA A 139 -1.02 17.44 -24.54
N THR A 140 -1.60 18.56 -24.12
CA THR A 140 -1.59 18.97 -22.71
C THR A 140 -2.29 17.96 -21.83
N GLU A 141 -3.43 17.45 -22.26
CA GLU A 141 -4.20 16.43 -21.54
C GLU A 141 -3.40 15.12 -21.41
N GLN A 142 -2.82 14.63 -22.50
CA GLN A 142 -1.99 13.42 -22.50
C GLN A 142 -0.80 13.53 -21.54
N ILE A 143 -0.08 14.67 -21.52
CA ILE A 143 1.05 14.90 -20.64
C ILE A 143 0.59 14.97 -19.17
N ILE A 144 -0.53 15.62 -18.87
CA ILE A 144 -1.10 15.63 -17.51
C ILE A 144 -1.48 14.21 -17.07
N HIS A 145 -2.09 13.42 -17.95
CA HIS A 145 -2.38 12.02 -17.63
C HIS A 145 -1.10 11.22 -17.37
N ALA A 146 -0.10 11.36 -18.20
CA ALA A 146 1.15 10.61 -18.08
C ALA A 146 1.98 10.97 -16.84
N LEU A 147 2.06 12.25 -16.48
CA LEU A 147 2.98 12.71 -15.44
C LEU A 147 2.31 13.02 -14.09
N VAL A 148 1.02 13.30 -14.09
CA VAL A 148 0.28 13.72 -12.88
C VAL A 148 -0.74 12.68 -12.47
N THR A 149 -1.71 12.38 -13.34
CA THR A 149 -2.82 11.49 -13.01
C THR A 149 -2.36 10.05 -12.78
N SER A 150 -1.39 9.57 -13.57
CA SER A 150 -0.80 8.23 -13.40
C SER A 150 -0.17 8.07 -12.02
N ARG A 151 0.61 9.06 -11.55
CA ARG A 151 1.23 9.05 -10.22
C ARG A 151 0.22 9.06 -9.09
N MET A 152 -0.85 9.85 -9.24
CA MET A 152 -1.94 9.89 -8.26
C MET A 152 -2.79 8.62 -8.27
N GLY A 153 -2.84 7.90 -9.39
CA GLY A 153 -3.56 6.65 -9.57
C GLY A 153 -2.76 5.41 -9.19
N TYR A 154 -1.43 5.52 -9.13
CA TYR A 154 -0.58 4.39 -8.77
C TYR A 154 -0.82 4.01 -7.32
N SER A 155 -1.13 2.74 -7.08
CA SER A 155 -1.38 2.16 -5.75
C SER A 155 -2.36 2.96 -4.88
N ASN A 156 -3.27 3.76 -5.46
CA ASN A 156 -4.17 4.62 -4.70
C ASN A 156 -5.14 3.86 -3.78
N SER A 157 -5.33 2.57 -4.01
CA SER A 157 -6.13 1.70 -3.14
C SER A 157 -5.57 1.60 -1.72
N VAL A 158 -4.26 1.80 -1.51
CA VAL A 158 -3.65 1.82 -0.16
C VAL A 158 -4.12 3.02 0.68
N LEU A 159 -4.71 4.02 0.03
CA LEU A 159 -5.25 5.22 0.69
C LEU A 159 -6.71 5.03 1.16
N VAL A 160 -7.28 3.84 1.04
CA VAL A 160 -8.62 3.56 1.55
C VAL A 160 -8.64 3.76 3.07
N GLY A 161 -9.75 4.30 3.59
CA GLY A 161 -9.86 4.61 5.03
C GLY A 161 -9.21 5.92 5.47
N GLN A 162 -8.41 6.57 4.62
CA GLN A 162 -7.85 7.88 4.95
C GLN A 162 -8.93 8.96 5.00
N SER A 163 -8.78 9.91 5.94
CA SER A 163 -9.71 11.02 6.10
C SER A 163 -9.68 11.96 4.89
N THR A 164 -10.77 12.68 4.67
CA THR A 164 -10.84 13.68 3.59
C THR A 164 -9.77 14.77 3.75
N SER A 165 -9.44 15.14 5.00
CA SER A 165 -8.37 16.10 5.30
C SER A 165 -6.99 15.55 4.92
N ALA A 166 -6.73 14.26 5.14
CA ALA A 166 -5.49 13.61 4.74
C ALA A 166 -5.32 13.58 3.21
N LEU A 167 -6.42 13.36 2.47
CA LEU A 167 -6.43 13.33 1.01
C LEU A 167 -6.45 14.72 0.35
N ALA A 168 -6.66 15.80 1.13
CA ALA A 168 -6.76 17.16 0.62
C ALA A 168 -5.55 17.63 -0.24
N PRO A 169 -4.29 17.26 0.06
CA PRO A 169 -3.16 17.60 -0.81
C PRO A 169 -3.31 17.03 -2.23
N LEU A 170 -3.72 15.77 -2.36
CA LEU A 170 -3.95 15.11 -3.67
C LEU A 170 -5.14 15.76 -4.39
N GLN A 171 -6.22 16.09 -3.68
CA GLN A 171 -7.36 16.79 -4.26
C GLN A 171 -6.97 18.16 -4.79
N ARG A 172 -6.07 18.89 -4.11
CA ARG A 172 -5.56 20.18 -4.60
C ARG A 172 -4.77 20.03 -5.90
N VAL A 173 -3.96 18.96 -6.03
CA VAL A 173 -3.27 18.64 -7.28
C VAL A 173 -4.26 18.39 -8.41
N GLN A 174 -5.28 17.55 -8.17
CA GLN A 174 -6.31 17.25 -9.16
C GLN A 174 -7.05 18.53 -9.60
N ASN A 175 -7.41 19.38 -8.65
CA ASN A 175 -8.10 20.64 -8.94
C ASN A 175 -7.22 21.58 -9.77
N ALA A 176 -5.92 21.64 -9.49
CA ALA A 176 -4.97 22.45 -10.26
C ALA A 176 -4.83 21.92 -11.70
N ALA A 177 -4.75 20.59 -11.86
CA ALA A 177 -4.71 19.94 -13.17
C ALA A 177 -5.98 20.22 -13.99
N ALA A 178 -7.16 20.11 -13.36
CA ALA A 178 -8.43 20.40 -14.01
C ALA A 178 -8.52 21.86 -14.47
N ARG A 179 -8.16 22.83 -13.61
CA ARG A 179 -8.12 24.25 -13.99
C ARG A 179 -7.12 24.53 -15.12
N LEU A 180 -5.99 23.84 -15.11
CA LEU A 180 -5.01 23.99 -16.19
C LEU A 180 -5.60 23.52 -17.52
N LEU A 181 -6.36 22.42 -17.57
CA LEU A 181 -6.99 21.91 -18.78
C LEU A 181 -8.16 22.77 -19.25
N THR A 182 -9.04 23.20 -18.35
CA THR A 182 -10.26 23.94 -18.68
C THR A 182 -10.06 25.46 -18.78
N ASN A 183 -8.83 25.96 -18.58
CA ASN A 183 -8.52 27.40 -18.46
C ASN A 183 -9.32 28.11 -17.35
N GLY A 184 -9.74 27.36 -16.32
CA GLY A 184 -10.50 27.88 -15.19
C GLY A 184 -9.67 28.82 -14.30
N ARG A 185 -10.33 29.83 -13.73
CA ARG A 185 -9.72 30.78 -12.82
C ARG A 185 -9.49 30.15 -11.44
N LYS A 186 -8.59 30.76 -10.65
CA LYS A 186 -8.24 30.27 -9.31
C LYS A 186 -9.44 30.09 -8.37
N PHE A 187 -10.43 30.97 -8.47
CA PHE A 187 -11.58 31.03 -7.56
C PHE A 187 -12.85 30.39 -8.14
N ASP A 188 -12.82 29.92 -9.39
CA ASP A 188 -13.97 29.25 -9.98
C ASP A 188 -14.27 27.94 -9.24
N HIS A 189 -15.57 27.61 -9.14
CA HIS A 189 -15.99 26.36 -8.54
C HIS A 189 -15.47 25.18 -9.38
N ILE A 190 -14.86 24.20 -8.71
CA ILE A 190 -14.11 23.14 -9.43
C ILE A 190 -15.00 22.04 -9.99
N THR A 191 -16.19 21.82 -9.44
CA THR A 191 -17.08 20.70 -9.81
C THR A 191 -17.43 20.70 -11.30
N PRO A 192 -17.80 21.83 -11.95
CA PRO A 192 -18.07 21.83 -13.39
C PRO A 192 -16.86 21.37 -14.23
N ALA A 193 -15.65 21.81 -13.87
CA ALA A 193 -14.42 21.41 -14.56
C ALA A 193 -14.16 19.89 -14.41
N LEU A 194 -14.36 19.33 -13.22
CA LEU A 194 -14.21 17.89 -13.00
C LEU A 194 -15.28 17.09 -13.76
N MET A 195 -16.51 17.57 -13.81
CA MET A 195 -17.60 16.94 -14.58
C MET A 195 -17.32 16.97 -16.08
N GLN A 196 -16.87 18.10 -16.61
CA GLN A 196 -16.49 18.25 -18.02
C GLN A 196 -15.37 17.28 -18.41
N LEU A 197 -14.42 17.05 -17.52
CA LEU A 197 -13.29 16.13 -17.74
C LEU A 197 -13.62 14.67 -17.37
N HIS A 198 -14.81 14.38 -16.88
CA HIS A 198 -15.22 13.07 -16.34
C HIS A 198 -14.26 12.57 -15.24
N TRP A 199 -13.77 13.48 -14.40
CA TRP A 199 -12.84 13.14 -13.32
C TRP A 199 -13.55 12.98 -12.00
N LEU A 200 -13.46 11.78 -11.44
CA LEU A 200 -13.92 11.51 -10.08
C LEU A 200 -12.96 12.19 -9.07
N PRO A 201 -13.49 12.84 -8.01
CA PRO A 201 -12.68 13.32 -6.89
C PRO A 201 -11.80 12.21 -6.29
N VAL A 202 -10.64 12.58 -5.74
CA VAL A 202 -9.62 11.62 -5.26
C VAL A 202 -10.22 10.56 -4.33
N LYS A 203 -11.04 10.96 -3.34
CA LYS A 203 -11.69 10.02 -2.42
C LYS A 203 -12.51 8.96 -3.18
N HIS A 204 -13.30 9.37 -4.15
CA HIS A 204 -14.13 8.44 -4.94
C HIS A 204 -13.29 7.58 -5.88
N ARG A 205 -12.16 8.08 -6.39
CA ARG A 205 -11.21 7.26 -7.18
C ARG A 205 -10.60 6.14 -6.36
N VAL A 206 -10.24 6.41 -5.09
CA VAL A 206 -9.75 5.40 -4.16
C VAL A 206 -10.80 4.32 -3.93
N ILE A 207 -12.02 4.71 -3.59
CA ILE A 207 -13.16 3.79 -3.38
C ILE A 207 -13.45 2.99 -4.65
N PHE A 208 -13.53 3.66 -5.81
CA PHE A 208 -13.77 3.01 -7.09
C PHE A 208 -12.73 1.93 -7.41
N LYS A 209 -11.44 2.20 -7.12
CA LYS A 209 -10.37 1.21 -7.34
C LYS A 209 -10.58 -0.04 -6.50
N VAL A 210 -10.95 0.13 -5.23
CA VAL A 210 -11.25 -1.01 -4.34
C VAL A 210 -12.48 -1.77 -4.81
N CYS A 211 -13.58 -1.07 -5.14
CA CYS A 211 -14.79 -1.70 -5.68
C CYS A 211 -14.49 -2.47 -6.98
N LEU A 212 -13.65 -1.92 -7.85
CA LEU A 212 -13.24 -2.59 -9.10
C LEU A 212 -12.44 -3.86 -8.82
N LEU A 213 -11.54 -3.85 -7.82
CA LEU A 213 -10.80 -5.05 -7.43
C LEU A 213 -11.73 -6.12 -6.88
N ILE A 214 -12.64 -5.76 -5.98
CA ILE A 214 -13.65 -6.68 -5.43
C ILE A 214 -14.53 -7.25 -6.55
N PHE A 215 -15.00 -6.41 -7.46
CA PHE A 215 -15.79 -6.84 -8.62
C PHE A 215 -15.02 -7.87 -9.45
N LYS A 216 -13.75 -7.61 -9.75
CA LYS A 216 -12.92 -8.56 -10.51
C LYS A 216 -12.71 -9.88 -9.79
N CYS A 217 -12.55 -9.87 -8.47
CA CYS A 217 -12.46 -11.09 -7.67
C CYS A 217 -13.74 -11.92 -7.73
N LEU A 218 -14.91 -11.27 -7.62
CA LEU A 218 -16.22 -11.93 -7.68
C LEU A 218 -16.53 -12.52 -9.05
N HIS A 219 -15.99 -11.94 -10.12
CA HIS A 219 -16.19 -12.40 -11.49
C HIS A 219 -15.00 -13.19 -12.04
N GLU A 220 -14.16 -13.77 -11.17
CA GLU A 220 -13.02 -14.60 -11.55
C GLU A 220 -12.05 -13.94 -12.55
N SER A 221 -12.08 -12.60 -12.62
CA SER A 221 -11.23 -11.77 -13.48
C SER A 221 -9.99 -11.27 -12.77
N ALA A 222 -9.78 -11.69 -11.51
CA ALA A 222 -8.62 -11.40 -10.71
C ALA A 222 -7.81 -12.68 -10.45
N PRO A 223 -6.51 -12.56 -10.13
CA PRO A 223 -5.72 -13.71 -9.69
C PRO A 223 -6.32 -14.37 -8.43
N SER A 224 -6.21 -15.70 -8.30
CA SER A 224 -6.80 -16.48 -7.22
C SER A 224 -6.43 -15.97 -5.82
N TYR A 225 -5.17 -15.58 -5.61
CA TYR A 225 -4.69 -15.05 -4.33
C TYR A 225 -5.41 -13.78 -3.86
N LEU A 226 -6.05 -13.01 -4.76
CA LEU A 226 -6.90 -11.87 -4.38
C LEU A 226 -8.31 -12.34 -4.02
N SER A 227 -8.83 -13.33 -4.73
CA SER A 227 -10.15 -13.90 -4.47
C SER A 227 -10.16 -14.64 -3.13
N ASP A 228 -9.07 -15.31 -2.77
CA ASP A 228 -8.89 -16.03 -1.52
C ASP A 228 -8.90 -15.10 -0.28
N LEU A 229 -8.70 -13.80 -0.47
CA LEU A 229 -8.79 -12.80 0.59
C LEU A 229 -10.22 -12.30 0.85
N LEU A 230 -11.18 -12.68 0.00
CA LEU A 230 -12.57 -12.27 0.13
C LEU A 230 -13.39 -13.36 0.82
N ASP A 231 -13.82 -13.06 2.03
CA ASP A 231 -14.71 -13.92 2.80
C ASP A 231 -16.17 -13.56 2.47
N VAL A 232 -16.77 -14.30 1.54
CA VAL A 232 -18.15 -14.08 1.12
C VAL A 232 -19.09 -14.65 2.16
N ARG A 233 -19.94 -13.83 2.75
CA ARG A 233 -20.92 -14.24 3.73
C ARG A 233 -22.04 -15.01 3.05
N ILE A 234 -22.13 -16.32 3.28
CA ILE A 234 -23.27 -17.14 2.92
C ILE A 234 -24.30 -17.00 4.05
N PRO A 235 -25.50 -16.44 3.81
CA PRO A 235 -26.51 -16.33 4.86
C PRO A 235 -26.98 -17.72 5.27
N GLY A 236 -26.82 -18.05 6.56
CA GLY A 236 -27.26 -19.34 7.11
C GLY A 236 -28.79 -19.53 7.18
N ARG A 237 -29.57 -18.49 6.94
CA ARG A 237 -31.03 -18.50 6.80
C ARG A 237 -31.46 -17.54 5.69
N PHE A 238 -32.34 -18.00 4.82
CA PHE A 238 -32.98 -17.19 3.81
C PHE A 238 -34.02 -16.26 4.47
N THR A 239 -33.62 -15.06 4.82
CA THR A 239 -34.53 -13.99 5.26
C THR A 239 -34.99 -13.18 4.04
N ARG A 240 -36.08 -12.40 4.16
CA ARG A 240 -36.57 -11.53 3.06
C ARG A 240 -35.48 -10.55 2.57
N SER A 241 -34.59 -10.12 3.42
CA SER A 241 -33.42 -9.30 3.05
C SER A 241 -32.29 -10.10 2.37
N ALA A 242 -32.30 -11.43 2.43
CA ALA A 242 -31.36 -12.26 1.69
C ALA A 242 -31.82 -12.56 0.24
N LEU A 243 -33.07 -12.22 -0.09
CA LEU A 243 -33.60 -12.25 -1.46
C LEU A 243 -33.17 -11.03 -2.30
N ASP A 244 -32.79 -9.92 -1.66
CA ASP A 244 -32.04 -8.88 -2.32
C ASP A 244 -30.65 -9.42 -2.60
N SER A 245 -30.26 -9.50 -3.88
CA SER A 245 -29.02 -10.04 -4.41
C SER A 245 -27.75 -9.26 -3.95
N SER A 246 -27.79 -8.70 -2.75
CA SER A 246 -26.65 -8.03 -2.13
C SER A 246 -25.65 -9.06 -1.60
N ILE A 247 -24.53 -9.21 -2.25
CA ILE A 247 -23.40 -9.99 -1.79
C ILE A 247 -22.89 -9.35 -0.50
N GLY A 248 -23.06 -10.05 0.64
CA GLY A 248 -22.52 -9.64 1.92
C GLY A 248 -21.10 -10.20 2.08
N PHE A 249 -20.21 -9.41 2.66
CA PHE A 249 -18.88 -9.87 3.06
C PHE A 249 -18.83 -10.09 4.57
N SER A 250 -18.11 -11.12 4.99
CA SER A 250 -17.79 -11.32 6.40
C SER A 250 -16.74 -10.27 6.79
N VAL A 251 -17.11 -9.36 7.68
CA VAL A 251 -16.14 -8.46 8.29
C VAL A 251 -15.67 -9.12 9.58
N PRO A 252 -14.37 -9.41 9.74
CA PRO A 252 -13.85 -9.97 10.98
C PRO A 252 -14.25 -9.09 12.18
N LYS A 253 -14.68 -9.71 13.28
CA LYS A 253 -15.18 -9.01 14.49
C LYS A 253 -14.15 -8.15 15.22
N LEU A 254 -12.90 -8.23 14.85
CA LEU A 254 -11.80 -7.41 15.32
C LEU A 254 -11.64 -6.29 14.30
N GLY A 255 -11.75 -5.03 14.71
CA GLY A 255 -11.75 -3.83 13.86
C GLY A 255 -10.64 -3.79 12.80
N CYS A 256 -10.83 -4.61 11.78
CA CYS A 256 -9.89 -4.73 10.67
C CYS A 256 -10.15 -3.61 9.69
N LEU A 257 -9.19 -2.72 9.56
CA LEU A 257 -9.12 -1.83 8.43
C LEU A 257 -8.72 -2.68 7.23
N LEU A 258 -9.57 -2.75 6.20
CA LEU A 258 -9.21 -3.36 4.93
C LEU A 258 -8.16 -2.48 4.26
N LEU A 259 -6.89 -2.77 4.49
CA LEU A 259 -5.77 -2.10 3.84
C LEU A 259 -5.44 -2.83 2.55
N VAL A 260 -5.81 -2.20 1.44
CA VAL A 260 -5.39 -2.64 0.11
C VAL A 260 -3.99 -2.09 -0.13
N ARG A 261 -2.98 -2.92 -0.03
CA ARG A 261 -1.59 -2.58 -0.38
C ARG A 261 -1.35 -2.91 -1.85
N GLY A 262 -1.06 -1.92 -2.66
CA GLY A 262 -0.71 -2.11 -4.06
C GLY A 262 -1.74 -2.95 -4.82
N CYS A 263 -1.35 -4.08 -5.36
CA CYS A 263 -2.25 -5.08 -5.92
C CYS A 263 -2.74 -6.10 -4.89
N PHE A 264 -2.43 -5.93 -3.60
CA PHE A 264 -2.72 -6.89 -2.54
C PHE A 264 -3.75 -6.34 -1.56
N LEU A 265 -4.80 -7.11 -1.32
CA LEU A 265 -5.72 -6.91 -0.20
C LEU A 265 -5.04 -7.47 1.06
N TRP A 266 -4.66 -6.58 1.98
CA TRP A 266 -4.25 -6.98 3.30
C TRP A 266 -5.38 -6.73 4.27
N LEU A 267 -5.88 -7.77 4.88
CA LEU A 267 -6.60 -7.69 6.15
C LEU A 267 -5.54 -7.56 7.24
N VAL A 268 -5.14 -6.33 7.55
CA VAL A 268 -4.37 -6.09 8.77
C VAL A 268 -5.38 -5.98 9.89
N PRO A 269 -5.43 -6.94 10.82
CA PRO A 269 -6.17 -6.73 12.04
C PRO A 269 -5.42 -5.65 12.82
N VAL A 270 -5.87 -4.41 12.75
CA VAL A 270 -5.48 -3.38 13.73
C VAL A 270 -6.23 -3.72 15.02
N CYS A 271 -5.90 -4.87 15.57
CA CYS A 271 -6.24 -5.14 16.95
C CYS A 271 -5.20 -4.42 17.80
N GLY A 272 -5.60 -3.68 18.81
CA GLY A 272 -4.71 -2.94 19.69
C GLY A 272 -3.69 -3.78 20.46
N THR A 273 -3.51 -5.03 20.10
CA THR A 273 -2.68 -6.04 20.77
C THR A 273 -1.67 -6.74 19.87
N SER A 274 -1.65 -6.50 18.55
CA SER A 274 -0.70 -7.16 17.63
C SER A 274 0.19 -6.15 16.91
N LEU A 275 1.42 -6.55 16.67
CA LEU A 275 2.43 -5.83 15.91
C LEU A 275 2.78 -6.64 14.66
N GLU A 276 2.96 -5.97 13.56
CA GLU A 276 3.45 -6.59 12.34
C GLU A 276 4.87 -6.12 12.05
N PHE A 277 5.73 -7.07 11.78
CA PHE A 277 7.08 -6.86 11.29
C PHE A 277 7.08 -7.08 9.78
N VAL A 278 7.57 -6.10 9.06
CA VAL A 278 7.77 -6.20 7.61
C VAL A 278 9.25 -5.98 7.37
N LEU A 279 9.91 -7.02 6.90
CA LEU A 279 11.24 -6.93 6.31
C LEU A 279 11.09 -6.74 4.82
N GLU A 280 11.60 -5.64 4.32
CA GLU A 280 11.65 -5.35 2.91
C GLU A 280 13.07 -5.32 2.46
N SER A 281 13.38 -6.10 1.50
CA SER A 281 14.41 -5.94 0.52
C SER A 281 14.49 -7.16 -0.37
N VAL A 282 14.97 -6.99 -1.48
CA VAL A 282 16.09 -7.65 -2.11
C VAL A 282 16.03 -7.28 -3.59
N GLU A 283 16.81 -6.32 -3.99
CA GLU A 283 17.24 -6.26 -5.37
C GLU A 283 18.31 -7.34 -5.57
N MET A 284 18.04 -8.29 -6.46
CA MET A 284 19.02 -9.25 -6.96
C MET A 284 19.92 -8.60 -7.99
#